data_412855a52cf181f345a6a350f71dd26b
#
_entry.id   412855a52cf181f345a6a350f71dd26b
#
_cell.length_a   1.000
_cell.length_b   1.000
_cell.length_c   1.000
_cell.angle_alpha   90.00
_cell.angle_beta   90.00
_cell.angle_gamma   90.00
#
_symmetry.space_group_name_H-M   'P 1'
#
loop_
_entity.id
_entity.type
_entity.pdbx_description
1 polymer ?
#
loop_
_entity_poly.entity_id
_entity_poly.type
_entity_poly.pdbx_seq_one_letter_code
_entity_poly.pdbx_strand_id
1 'polypeptide(L)'
;MKLQKQISLLSGLMLALAVPALAQVEKAAMRTTGVSCGVCSAVSEVKLRRIAGVDKVSISKSNESVMVFYKPGALFQPAEIRKILEPLHVGIAQFQVSARGRVQEQGGKQFFVAGKDRFVLTSALSAPKVPAGTSVVIEAILNDKLNPMELRVLSFKPVTP
;
A
#
# COMPACT_ATOMS: atom_id res chain seq x y z
N MET A 1 13.06 69.29 -2.93
CA MET A 1 12.44 68.47 -1.99
C MET A 1 12.00 67.19 -2.64
N LYS A 2 12.66 66.11 -2.33
CA LYS A 2 12.56 64.87 -3.11
C LYS A 2 11.88 63.80 -2.24
N LEU A 3 10.64 63.53 -2.57
CA LEU A 3 9.91 62.41 -1.96
C LEU A 3 10.28 61.12 -2.71
N GLN A 4 11.14 60.32 -2.11
CA GLN A 4 11.61 59.08 -2.69
C GLN A 4 10.59 57.98 -2.44
N LYS A 5 9.97 57.55 -3.52
CA LYS A 5 9.07 56.39 -3.56
C LYS A 5 9.86 55.12 -3.20
N GLN A 6 9.60 54.59 -2.04
CA GLN A 6 9.94 53.22 -1.68
C GLN A 6 8.81 52.33 -2.14
N ILE A 7 8.91 51.75 -3.30
CA ILE A 7 8.06 50.67 -3.77
C ILE A 7 8.67 49.37 -3.22
N SER A 8 8.16 48.92 -2.09
CA SER A 8 8.46 47.61 -1.55
C SER A 8 7.82 46.55 -2.43
N LEU A 9 8.64 45.89 -3.22
CA LEU A 9 8.28 44.66 -3.90
C LEU A 9 8.10 43.57 -2.83
N LEU A 10 6.86 43.34 -2.40
CA LEU A 10 6.47 42.11 -1.74
C LEU A 10 6.46 40.99 -2.80
N SER A 11 7.63 40.41 -3.01
CA SER A 11 7.76 39.16 -3.76
C SER A 11 7.17 38.04 -2.86
N GLY A 12 5.89 37.74 -3.06
CA GLY A 12 5.22 36.63 -2.41
C GLY A 12 5.85 35.32 -2.88
N LEU A 13 6.77 34.80 -2.08
CA LEU A 13 7.30 33.44 -2.22
C LEU A 13 6.15 32.46 -1.87
N MET A 14 5.36 32.10 -2.88
CA MET A 14 4.45 30.96 -2.78
C MET A 14 5.31 29.71 -2.63
N LEU A 15 5.55 29.32 -1.39
CA LEU A 15 6.10 28.01 -1.04
C LEU A 15 5.01 26.99 -1.38
N ALA A 16 5.06 26.42 -2.57
CA ALA A 16 4.26 25.27 -2.93
C ALA A 16 4.65 24.14 -1.97
N LEU A 17 3.81 23.91 -0.96
CA LEU A 17 3.90 22.74 -0.08
C LEU A 17 3.61 21.51 -0.95
N ALA A 18 4.64 20.98 -1.60
CA ALA A 18 4.59 19.66 -2.20
C ALA A 18 4.35 18.68 -1.05
N VAL A 19 3.09 18.28 -0.89
CA VAL A 19 2.73 17.21 0.04
C VAL A 19 3.47 15.96 -0.45
N PRO A 20 4.47 15.45 0.29
CA PRO A 20 5.15 14.24 -0.14
C PRO A 20 4.10 13.14 -0.23
N ALA A 21 3.93 12.56 -1.41
CA ALA A 21 3.09 11.40 -1.58
C ALA A 21 3.68 10.29 -0.70
N LEU A 22 3.04 10.05 0.46
CA LEU A 22 3.54 9.12 1.46
C LEU A 22 3.70 7.74 0.84
N ALA A 23 4.91 7.22 0.90
CA ALA A 23 5.21 5.84 0.53
C ALA A 23 4.48 4.92 1.53
N GLN A 24 3.66 3.98 1.04
CA GLN A 24 2.88 3.07 1.87
C GLN A 24 2.17 1.98 1.06
N VAL A 25 1.69 0.94 1.73
CA VAL A 25 0.67 0.06 1.18
C VAL A 25 -0.67 0.81 1.24
N GLU A 26 -1.28 1.03 0.07
CA GLU A 26 -2.53 1.78 -0.04
C GLU A 26 -3.75 0.86 0.08
N LYS A 27 -3.64 -0.34 -0.47
CA LYS A 27 -4.73 -1.31 -0.54
C LYS A 27 -4.21 -2.74 -0.49
N ALA A 28 -4.91 -3.58 0.23
CA ALA A 28 -4.75 -5.03 0.20
C ALA A 28 -6.04 -5.67 -0.31
N ALA A 29 -5.97 -6.41 -1.41
CA ALA A 29 -7.06 -7.19 -1.96
C ALA A 29 -6.78 -8.67 -1.74
N MET A 30 -7.74 -9.38 -1.18
CA MET A 30 -7.62 -10.80 -0.85
C MET A 30 -8.67 -11.60 -1.61
N ARG A 31 -8.23 -12.66 -2.27
CA ARG A 31 -9.14 -13.75 -2.65
C ARG A 31 -9.31 -14.63 -1.43
N THR A 32 -10.56 -14.85 -1.05
CA THR A 32 -10.91 -15.58 0.18
C THR A 32 -11.78 -16.79 -0.12
N THR A 33 -11.92 -17.66 0.87
CA THR A 33 -12.89 -18.73 0.89
C THR A 33 -13.71 -18.61 2.18
N GLY A 34 -15.01 -18.87 2.11
CA GLY A 34 -15.89 -18.83 3.30
C GLY A 34 -16.47 -17.46 3.64
N VAL A 35 -16.13 -16.40 2.89
CA VAL A 35 -16.68 -15.05 3.14
C VAL A 35 -18.09 -14.86 2.53
N SER A 36 -18.55 -15.80 1.74
CA SER A 36 -19.92 -15.82 1.18
C SER A 36 -21.03 -15.94 2.25
N CYS A 37 -20.70 -16.48 3.43
CA CYS A 37 -21.60 -16.51 4.59
C CYS A 37 -21.92 -15.08 5.06
N GLY A 38 -23.21 -14.74 5.18
CA GLY A 38 -23.65 -13.39 5.55
C GLY A 38 -23.16 -12.93 6.93
N VAL A 39 -23.18 -13.81 7.92
CA VAL A 39 -22.69 -13.51 9.27
C VAL A 39 -21.16 -13.37 9.25
N CYS A 40 -20.46 -14.30 8.58
CA CYS A 40 -19.00 -14.27 8.48
C CYS A 40 -18.50 -12.97 7.84
N SER A 41 -19.15 -12.53 6.75
CA SER A 41 -18.78 -11.27 6.08
C SER A 41 -19.01 -10.05 6.97
N ALA A 42 -20.17 -9.96 7.65
CA ALA A 42 -20.46 -8.82 8.51
C ALA A 42 -19.50 -8.74 9.71
N VAL A 43 -19.21 -9.87 10.36
CA VAL A 43 -18.26 -9.91 11.48
C VAL A 43 -16.84 -9.60 11.01
N SER A 44 -16.43 -10.14 9.85
CA SER A 44 -15.13 -9.84 9.23
C SER A 44 -14.98 -8.35 8.99
N GLU A 45 -15.98 -7.70 8.39
CA GLU A 45 -15.93 -6.26 8.09
C GLU A 45 -15.74 -5.43 9.36
N VAL A 46 -16.56 -5.69 10.39
CA VAL A 46 -16.49 -4.97 11.67
C VAL A 46 -15.12 -5.13 12.33
N LYS A 47 -14.58 -6.35 12.35
CA LYS A 47 -13.30 -6.63 13.00
C LYS A 47 -12.12 -6.04 12.21
N LEU A 48 -12.11 -6.17 10.88
CA LEU A 48 -11.06 -5.63 10.02
C LEU A 48 -10.98 -4.10 10.09
N ARG A 49 -12.13 -3.41 10.21
CA ARG A 49 -12.17 -1.95 10.40
C ARG A 49 -11.53 -1.48 11.71
N ARG A 50 -11.35 -2.37 12.69
CA ARG A 50 -10.69 -2.05 13.97
C ARG A 50 -9.17 -2.16 13.94
N ILE A 51 -8.59 -2.72 12.87
CA ILE A 51 -7.14 -2.73 12.70
C ILE A 51 -6.64 -1.29 12.60
N ALA A 52 -5.61 -0.97 13.37
CA ALA A 52 -5.01 0.36 13.35
C ALA A 52 -4.56 0.75 11.93
N GLY A 53 -4.96 1.94 11.47
CA GLY A 53 -4.61 2.43 10.15
C GLY A 53 -5.52 1.97 9.01
N VAL A 54 -6.49 1.10 9.25
CA VAL A 54 -7.52 0.77 8.24
C VAL A 54 -8.48 1.95 8.10
N ASP A 55 -8.71 2.35 6.86
CA ASP A 55 -9.66 3.39 6.49
C ASP A 55 -11.01 2.80 6.10
N LYS A 56 -10.98 1.84 5.18
CA LYS A 56 -12.19 1.23 4.62
C LYS A 56 -12.00 -0.26 4.38
N VAL A 57 -13.05 -1.02 4.56
CA VAL A 57 -13.16 -2.43 4.19
C VAL A 57 -14.30 -2.60 3.20
N SER A 58 -14.09 -3.40 2.17
CA SER A 58 -15.10 -3.78 1.20
C SER A 58 -15.09 -5.30 1.03
N ILE A 59 -16.23 -5.92 1.15
CA ILE A 59 -16.38 -7.37 1.01
C ILE A 59 -17.37 -7.67 -0.13
N SER A 60 -16.93 -8.50 -1.06
CA SER A 60 -17.78 -9.06 -2.11
C SER A 60 -18.03 -10.53 -1.81
N LYS A 61 -19.26 -10.87 -1.42
CA LYS A 61 -19.67 -12.24 -1.15
C LYS A 61 -19.73 -13.09 -2.42
N SER A 62 -20.20 -12.51 -3.52
CA SER A 62 -20.29 -13.19 -4.82
C SER A 62 -18.94 -13.52 -5.44
N ASN A 63 -17.93 -12.68 -5.20
CA ASN A 63 -16.58 -12.88 -5.73
C ASN A 63 -15.61 -13.45 -4.69
N GLU A 64 -16.10 -13.77 -3.50
CA GLU A 64 -15.32 -14.23 -2.36
C GLU A 64 -14.02 -13.41 -2.18
N SER A 65 -14.19 -12.10 -2.12
CA SER A 65 -13.05 -11.19 -2.00
C SER A 65 -13.24 -10.16 -0.90
N VAL A 66 -12.12 -9.80 -0.27
CA VAL A 66 -12.05 -8.77 0.77
C VAL A 66 -11.01 -7.75 0.34
N MET A 67 -11.36 -6.47 0.39
CA MET A 67 -10.43 -5.36 0.16
C MET A 67 -10.35 -4.50 1.42
N VAL A 68 -9.11 -4.21 1.82
CA VAL A 68 -8.78 -3.32 2.94
C VAL A 68 -8.00 -2.14 2.39
N PHE A 69 -8.46 -0.94 2.67
CA PHE A 69 -7.82 0.32 2.31
C PHE A 69 -7.20 0.93 3.56
N TYR A 70 -6.03 1.53 3.41
CA TYR A 70 -5.25 2.08 4.50
C TYR A 70 -5.21 3.59 4.48
N LYS A 71 -5.23 4.20 5.67
CA LYS A 71 -4.99 5.63 5.85
C LYS A 71 -3.56 6.00 5.51
N PRO A 72 -3.29 7.25 5.10
CA PRO A 72 -1.94 7.72 4.89
C PRO A 72 -1.04 7.47 6.11
N GLY A 73 0.16 6.90 5.87
CA GLY A 73 1.15 6.60 6.90
C GLY A 73 0.85 5.38 7.78
N ALA A 74 -0.20 4.61 7.47
CA ALA A 74 -0.52 3.38 8.18
C ALA A 74 0.56 2.31 7.96
N LEU A 75 0.78 1.48 8.99
CA LEU A 75 1.58 0.28 8.90
C LEU A 75 0.74 -0.85 8.31
N PHE A 76 1.31 -1.60 7.38
CA PHE A 76 0.66 -2.76 6.80
C PHE A 76 0.81 -3.99 7.73
N GLN A 77 -0.31 -4.60 8.11
CA GLN A 77 -0.35 -5.67 9.13
C GLN A 77 -1.10 -6.91 8.61
N PRO A 78 -0.54 -7.69 7.67
CA PRO A 78 -1.22 -8.87 7.11
C PRO A 78 -1.46 -9.96 8.15
N ALA A 79 -0.60 -10.09 9.15
CA ALA A 79 -0.78 -11.04 10.24
C ALA A 79 -2.04 -10.75 11.08
N GLU A 80 -2.35 -9.49 11.33
CA GLU A 80 -3.59 -9.11 12.05
C GLU A 80 -4.84 -9.42 11.22
N ILE A 81 -4.76 -9.26 9.90
CA ILE A 81 -5.85 -9.66 9.00
C ILE A 81 -6.11 -11.16 9.11
N ARG A 82 -5.04 -11.98 9.04
CA ARG A 82 -5.18 -13.44 9.17
C ARG A 82 -5.76 -13.84 10.53
N LYS A 83 -5.26 -13.28 11.61
CA LYS A 83 -5.71 -13.52 12.98
C LYS A 83 -7.20 -13.22 13.18
N ILE A 84 -7.73 -12.24 12.42
CA ILE A 84 -9.17 -11.92 12.46
C ILE A 84 -9.99 -12.87 11.62
N LEU A 85 -9.53 -13.29 10.45
CA LEU A 85 -10.30 -14.07 9.49
C LEU A 85 -10.29 -15.57 9.81
N GLU A 86 -9.16 -16.08 10.32
CA GLU A 86 -8.98 -17.52 10.59
C GLU A 86 -10.03 -18.10 11.56
N PRO A 87 -10.35 -17.47 12.72
CA PRO A 87 -11.40 -17.97 13.61
C PRO A 87 -12.81 -17.91 13.02
N LEU A 88 -13.00 -17.18 11.94
CA LEU A 88 -14.26 -17.07 11.20
C LEU A 88 -14.34 -18.07 10.06
N HIS A 89 -13.37 -18.97 9.96
CA HIS A 89 -13.22 -19.93 8.84
C HIS A 89 -13.16 -19.27 7.46
N VAL A 90 -12.65 -18.01 7.42
CA VAL A 90 -12.38 -17.29 6.18
C VAL A 90 -10.91 -17.48 5.81
N GLY A 91 -10.67 -18.34 4.82
CA GLY A 91 -9.34 -18.60 4.30
C GLY A 91 -8.88 -17.50 3.33
N ILE A 92 -7.59 -17.21 3.29
CA ILE A 92 -6.98 -16.30 2.30
C ILE A 92 -6.17 -17.13 1.31
N ALA A 93 -6.69 -17.24 0.09
CA ALA A 93 -6.04 -17.97 -1.00
C ALA A 93 -4.92 -17.14 -1.64
N GLN A 94 -5.08 -15.82 -1.72
CA GLN A 94 -4.11 -14.91 -2.32
C GLN A 94 -4.23 -13.53 -1.70
N PHE A 95 -3.07 -12.91 -1.42
CA PHE A 95 -2.95 -11.50 -1.12
C PHE A 95 -2.41 -10.75 -2.34
N GLN A 96 -3.10 -9.70 -2.76
CA GLN A 96 -2.60 -8.74 -3.73
C GLN A 96 -2.55 -7.37 -3.06
N VAL A 97 -1.45 -6.63 -3.24
CA VAL A 97 -1.28 -5.30 -2.67
C VAL A 97 -1.05 -4.26 -3.75
N SER A 98 -1.62 -3.08 -3.54
CA SER A 98 -1.29 -1.86 -4.24
C SER A 98 -0.48 -1.00 -3.28
N ALA A 99 0.73 -0.64 -3.67
CA ALA A 99 1.63 0.07 -2.78
C ALA A 99 2.44 1.13 -3.52
N ARG A 100 2.63 2.27 -2.88
CA ARG A 100 3.51 3.35 -3.32
C ARG A 100 4.79 3.30 -2.53
N GLY A 101 5.92 3.39 -3.21
CA GLY A 101 7.20 3.30 -2.53
C GLY A 101 8.38 3.50 -3.46
N ARG A 102 9.58 3.19 -2.95
CA ARG A 102 10.83 3.31 -3.68
C ARG A 102 11.51 1.95 -3.78
N VAL A 103 12.06 1.66 -4.95
CA VAL A 103 12.88 0.47 -5.16
C VAL A 103 14.32 0.78 -4.77
N GLN A 104 14.91 -0.08 -3.95
CA GLN A 104 16.31 -0.04 -3.53
C GLN A 104 16.99 -1.34 -3.95
N GLU A 105 18.26 -1.26 -4.30
CA GLU A 105 19.08 -2.44 -4.56
C GLU A 105 20.15 -2.57 -3.47
N GLN A 106 20.27 -3.75 -2.88
CA GLN A 106 21.25 -4.06 -1.85
C GLN A 106 21.68 -5.51 -1.99
N GLY A 107 22.99 -5.73 -2.15
CA GLY A 107 23.54 -7.08 -2.23
C GLY A 107 22.98 -7.92 -3.40
N GLY A 108 22.71 -7.30 -4.55
CA GLY A 108 22.12 -7.96 -5.72
C GLY A 108 20.64 -8.31 -5.60
N LYS A 109 20.00 -7.91 -4.51
CA LYS A 109 18.56 -8.07 -4.29
C LYS A 109 17.86 -6.74 -4.37
N GLN A 110 16.64 -6.74 -4.91
CA GLN A 110 15.78 -5.57 -4.90
C GLN A 110 14.85 -5.60 -3.69
N PHE A 111 14.69 -4.43 -3.08
CA PHE A 111 13.77 -4.19 -1.99
C PHE A 111 12.81 -3.08 -2.37
N PHE A 112 11.56 -3.23 -1.97
CA PHE A 112 10.57 -2.18 -2.06
C PHE A 112 10.30 -1.61 -0.68
N VAL A 113 10.49 -0.30 -0.53
CA VAL A 113 10.26 0.42 0.72
C VAL A 113 9.01 1.25 0.58
N ALA A 114 7.99 0.90 1.33
CA ALA A 114 6.69 1.54 1.38
C ALA A 114 6.44 2.11 2.78
N GLY A 115 6.94 3.32 3.04
CA GLY A 115 6.90 3.93 4.37
C GLY A 115 7.78 3.19 5.36
N LYS A 116 7.15 2.58 6.36
CA LYS A 116 7.83 1.76 7.38
C LYS A 116 7.95 0.29 6.96
N ASP A 117 7.25 -0.10 5.91
CA ASP A 117 7.24 -1.47 5.42
C ASP A 117 8.37 -1.69 4.42
N ARG A 118 9.05 -2.83 4.53
CA ARG A 118 10.11 -3.24 3.61
C ARG A 118 9.87 -4.67 3.13
N PHE A 119 9.91 -4.85 1.81
CA PHE A 119 9.65 -6.12 1.17
C PHE A 119 10.81 -6.51 0.26
N VAL A 120 11.05 -7.80 0.10
CA VAL A 120 11.89 -8.30 -1.00
C VAL A 120 11.07 -8.24 -2.28
N LEU A 121 11.64 -7.67 -3.34
CA LEU A 121 11.00 -7.65 -4.65
C LEU A 121 11.43 -8.87 -5.46
N THR A 122 10.44 -9.55 -6.02
CA THR A 122 10.67 -10.55 -7.06
C THR A 122 9.85 -10.18 -8.29
N SER A 123 10.38 -10.50 -9.46
CA SER A 123 9.67 -10.30 -10.72
C SER A 123 9.34 -11.67 -11.31
N ALA A 124 8.14 -11.82 -11.86
CA ALA A 124 7.87 -12.96 -12.74
C ALA A 124 8.82 -12.87 -13.96
N LEU A 125 9.19 -14.02 -14.53
CA LEU A 125 10.08 -14.07 -15.69
C LEU A 125 9.62 -13.20 -16.88
N SER A 126 8.32 -12.96 -16.97
CA SER A 126 7.68 -12.12 -18.01
C SER A 126 7.36 -10.70 -17.57
N ALA A 127 7.56 -10.36 -16.29
CA ALA A 127 7.25 -9.03 -15.79
C ALA A 127 8.44 -8.07 -15.99
N PRO A 128 8.18 -6.79 -16.34
CA PRO A 128 9.24 -5.81 -16.47
C PRO A 128 9.95 -5.61 -15.13
N LYS A 129 11.29 -5.57 -15.17
CA LYS A 129 12.10 -5.27 -13.99
C LYS A 129 11.87 -3.82 -13.58
N VAL A 130 11.55 -3.61 -12.31
CA VAL A 130 11.37 -2.26 -11.77
C VAL A 130 12.74 -1.60 -11.62
N PRO A 131 12.97 -0.40 -12.19
CA PRO A 131 14.26 0.27 -12.06
C PRO A 131 14.57 0.65 -10.61
N ALA A 132 15.81 0.38 -10.18
CA ALA A 132 16.27 0.79 -8.85
C ALA A 132 16.33 2.33 -8.73
N GLY A 133 16.14 2.84 -7.52
CA GLY A 133 16.18 4.28 -7.24
C GLY A 133 14.92 5.06 -7.61
N THR A 134 13.95 4.43 -8.28
CA THR A 134 12.71 5.08 -8.71
C THR A 134 11.61 4.98 -7.66
N SER A 135 10.77 6.01 -7.61
CA SER A 135 9.50 5.97 -6.86
C SER A 135 8.41 5.45 -7.79
N VAL A 136 7.71 4.43 -7.35
CA VAL A 136 6.70 3.74 -8.17
C VAL A 136 5.47 3.40 -7.34
N VAL A 137 4.34 3.25 -8.03
CA VAL A 137 3.19 2.50 -7.52
C VAL A 137 3.26 1.11 -8.14
N ILE A 138 3.19 0.08 -7.32
CA ILE A 138 3.21 -1.32 -7.76
C ILE A 138 1.88 -2.01 -7.44
N GLU A 139 1.50 -2.94 -8.33
CA GLU A 139 0.55 -4.00 -8.02
C GLU A 139 1.35 -5.29 -7.91
N ALA A 140 1.21 -6.00 -6.80
CA ALA A 140 2.03 -7.17 -6.52
C ALA A 140 1.25 -8.23 -5.72
N ILE A 141 1.65 -9.49 -5.88
CA ILE A 141 1.22 -10.58 -5.01
C ILE A 141 2.15 -10.63 -3.81
N LEU A 142 1.58 -10.61 -2.62
CA LEU A 142 2.29 -10.70 -1.36
C LEU A 142 2.46 -12.16 -0.93
N ASN A 143 3.67 -12.52 -0.56
CA ASN A 143 3.97 -13.70 0.23
C ASN A 143 4.32 -13.24 1.66
N ASP A 144 3.33 -13.27 2.53
CA ASP A 144 3.43 -12.85 3.93
C ASP A 144 3.93 -13.97 4.88
N LYS A 145 4.21 -15.14 4.34
CA LYS A 145 4.78 -16.27 5.10
C LYS A 145 6.30 -16.21 5.22
N LEU A 146 6.94 -15.33 4.44
CA LEU A 146 8.38 -15.12 4.47
C LEU A 146 8.76 -13.95 5.37
N ASN A 147 9.99 -13.97 5.90
CA ASN A 147 10.56 -12.86 6.64
C ASN A 147 11.97 -12.54 6.10
N PRO A 148 12.20 -11.37 5.48
CA PRO A 148 11.19 -10.35 5.18
C PRO A 148 10.15 -10.83 4.17
N MET A 149 8.95 -10.23 4.22
CA MET A 149 7.87 -10.50 3.27
C MET A 149 8.31 -10.23 1.84
N GLU A 150 7.74 -10.97 0.90
CA GLU A 150 8.10 -10.88 -0.52
C GLU A 150 6.94 -10.34 -1.35
N LEU A 151 7.25 -9.45 -2.29
CA LEU A 151 6.33 -8.93 -3.28
C LEU A 151 6.72 -9.41 -4.68
N ARG A 152 5.87 -10.19 -5.30
CA ARG A 152 5.98 -10.55 -6.71
C ARG A 152 5.23 -9.52 -7.54
N VAL A 153 5.97 -8.67 -8.23
CA VAL A 153 5.42 -7.57 -9.03
C VAL A 153 4.61 -8.09 -10.20
N LEU A 154 3.40 -7.61 -10.36
CA LEU A 154 2.53 -7.83 -11.51
C LEU A 154 2.63 -6.68 -12.51
N SER A 155 2.60 -5.46 -12.00
CA SER A 155 2.76 -4.23 -12.78
C SER A 155 3.28 -3.10 -11.92
N PHE A 156 3.85 -2.08 -12.56
CA PHE A 156 4.24 -0.85 -11.87
C PHE A 156 4.01 0.38 -12.77
N LYS A 157 3.89 1.54 -12.11
CA LYS A 157 3.84 2.85 -12.76
C LYS A 157 4.80 3.79 -12.03
N PRO A 158 5.67 4.52 -12.73
CA PRO A 158 6.47 5.57 -12.13
C PRO A 158 5.57 6.62 -11.48
N VAL A 159 5.99 7.11 -10.31
CA VAL A 159 5.36 8.28 -9.69
C VAL A 159 6.06 9.49 -10.27
N THR A 160 5.34 10.23 -11.12
CA THR A 160 5.81 11.54 -11.59
C THR A 160 5.75 12.54 -10.43
N PRO A 161 6.78 13.36 -10.23
CA PRO A 161 6.80 14.37 -9.20
C PRO A 161 5.73 15.44 -9.40
#